data_064b76be805dd040bca592f1b275ee0a
#
_entry.id   064b76be805dd040bca592f1b275ee0a
#
_cell.length_a   1.000
_cell.length_b   1.000
_cell.length_c   1.000
_cell.angle_alpha   90.00
_cell.angle_beta   90.00
_cell.angle_gamma   90.00
#
_symmetry.space_group_name_H-M   'P 1'
#
loop_
_entity.id
_entity.type
_entity.pdbx_description
1 polymer ?
#
loop_
_entity_poly.entity_id
_entity_poly.type
_entity_poly.pdbx_seq_one_letter_code
_entity_poly.pdbx_strand_id
1 'polypeptide(L)'
;MKELKIYLAGKMSGLTYEQMNDWRVSLTNRLNVAAENAGYKITVINPVLFYNFEEKKHQSEKEIRDYDLAHATTSNIVIVNLNGLGTSDGTKFEIHDCNYHKHIPVIAFGGKRLYEDLHPWVKDDITRVEENTQDVVNYIRDFYMI
;
A
#
# COMPACT_ATOMS: atom_id res chain seq x y z
N MET A 1 -3.55 -14.03 19.89
CA MET A 1 -3.95 -13.80 18.49
C MET A 1 -2.82 -13.11 17.75
N LYS A 2 -2.46 -13.63 16.60
CA LYS A 2 -1.44 -13.00 15.75
C LYS A 2 -2.00 -11.78 15.04
N GLU A 3 -1.16 -10.77 14.88
CA GLU A 3 -1.57 -9.49 14.30
C GLU A 3 -0.71 -9.10 13.12
N LEU A 4 -1.34 -8.48 12.11
CA LEU A 4 -0.65 -7.86 10.96
C LEU A 4 -1.19 -6.46 10.74
N LYS A 5 -0.29 -5.52 10.49
CA LYS A 5 -0.61 -4.17 10.03
C LYS A 5 -0.15 -4.02 8.60
N ILE A 6 -1.06 -3.64 7.70
CA ILE A 6 -0.81 -3.54 6.26
C ILE A 6 -1.14 -2.12 5.80
N TYR A 7 -0.19 -1.49 5.10
CA TYR A 7 -0.36 -0.15 4.54
C TYR A 7 -0.62 -0.24 3.03
N LEU A 8 -1.63 0.49 2.55
CA LEU A 8 -2.02 0.49 1.14
C LEU A 8 -1.47 1.75 0.45
N ALA A 9 -0.38 1.60 -0.28
CA ALA A 9 0.28 2.68 -1.00
C ALA A 9 -0.20 2.75 -2.46
N GLY A 10 -0.31 3.96 -2.98
CA GLY A 10 -0.70 4.17 -4.38
C GLY A 10 -0.95 5.63 -4.68
N LYS A 11 -0.94 5.95 -5.97
CA LYS A 11 -1.15 7.31 -6.44
C LYS A 11 -2.50 7.86 -5.96
N MET A 12 -2.51 9.11 -5.53
CA MET A 12 -3.71 9.83 -5.14
C MET A 12 -3.89 11.13 -5.92
N SER A 13 -2.83 11.91 -6.10
CA SER A 13 -2.90 13.21 -6.77
C SER A 13 -3.39 13.08 -8.21
N GLY A 14 -4.37 13.91 -8.58
CA GLY A 14 -4.92 13.95 -9.94
C GLY A 14 -5.94 12.85 -10.24
N LEU A 15 -6.26 12.00 -9.29
CA LEU A 15 -7.27 10.94 -9.43
C LEU A 15 -8.60 11.35 -8.82
N THR A 16 -9.70 10.74 -9.31
CA THR A 16 -11.00 10.88 -8.65
C THR A 16 -10.98 10.11 -7.34
N TYR A 17 -11.96 10.42 -6.46
CA TYR A 17 -12.10 9.70 -5.19
C TYR A 17 -12.26 8.19 -5.42
N GLU A 18 -13.08 7.80 -6.39
CA GLU A 18 -13.29 6.39 -6.73
C GLU A 18 -12.01 5.73 -7.21
N GLN A 19 -11.24 6.40 -8.06
CA GLN A 19 -9.95 5.87 -8.54
C GLN A 19 -8.94 5.68 -7.41
N MET A 20 -8.95 6.57 -6.41
CA MET A 20 -8.08 6.44 -5.25
C MET A 20 -8.53 5.34 -4.30
N ASN A 21 -9.83 5.16 -4.11
CA ASN A 21 -10.36 4.44 -2.96
C ASN A 21 -10.98 3.07 -3.28
N ASP A 22 -11.55 2.86 -4.46
CA ASP A 22 -12.29 1.62 -4.74
C ASP A 22 -11.41 0.37 -4.60
N TRP A 23 -10.20 0.40 -5.15
CA TRP A 23 -9.29 -0.73 -5.03
C TRP A 23 -8.86 -0.96 -3.58
N ARG A 24 -8.69 0.12 -2.81
CA ARG A 24 -8.31 0.02 -1.40
C ARG A 24 -9.40 -0.61 -0.55
N VAL A 25 -10.64 -0.22 -0.78
CA VAL A 25 -11.79 -0.80 -0.07
C VAL A 25 -11.96 -2.28 -0.42
N SER A 26 -11.92 -2.61 -1.71
CA SER A 26 -12.03 -4.00 -2.17
C SER A 26 -10.93 -4.88 -1.59
N LEU A 27 -9.69 -4.41 -1.65
CA LEU A 27 -8.54 -5.15 -1.11
C LEU A 27 -8.65 -5.32 0.41
N THR A 28 -9.05 -4.27 1.13
CA THR A 28 -9.26 -4.32 2.57
C THR A 28 -10.28 -5.40 2.95
N ASN A 29 -11.40 -5.45 2.24
CA ASN A 29 -12.44 -6.44 2.50
C ASN A 29 -11.92 -7.87 2.28
N ARG A 30 -11.18 -8.10 1.21
CA ARG A 30 -10.58 -9.41 0.92
C ARG A 30 -9.54 -9.83 1.95
N LEU A 31 -8.71 -8.89 2.38
CA LEU A 31 -7.71 -9.14 3.42
C LEU A 31 -8.37 -9.48 4.75
N ASN A 32 -9.44 -8.77 5.11
CA ASN A 32 -10.17 -9.07 6.34
C ASN A 32 -10.78 -10.46 6.33
N VAL A 33 -11.35 -10.90 5.21
CA VAL A 33 -11.89 -12.27 5.09
C VAL A 33 -10.77 -13.31 5.23
N ALA A 34 -9.65 -13.10 4.56
CA ALA A 34 -8.51 -14.02 4.63
C ALA A 34 -7.96 -14.09 6.07
N ALA A 35 -7.84 -12.94 6.74
CA ALA A 35 -7.35 -12.88 8.12
C ALA A 35 -8.29 -13.59 9.09
N GLU A 36 -9.59 -13.37 8.95
CA GLU A 36 -10.59 -14.05 9.77
C GLU A 36 -10.49 -15.56 9.64
N ASN A 37 -10.41 -16.05 8.41
CA ASN A 37 -10.28 -17.49 8.14
C ASN A 37 -8.97 -18.07 8.66
N ALA A 38 -7.90 -17.29 8.72
CA ALA A 38 -6.59 -17.72 9.20
C ALA A 38 -6.37 -17.50 10.69
N GLY A 39 -7.32 -16.90 11.40
CA GLY A 39 -7.20 -16.61 12.83
C GLY A 39 -6.26 -15.44 13.13
N TYR A 40 -6.12 -14.49 12.21
CA TYR A 40 -5.32 -13.29 12.38
C TYR A 40 -6.17 -12.06 12.67
N LYS A 41 -5.65 -11.19 13.52
CA LYS A 41 -6.15 -9.82 13.64
C LYS A 41 -5.37 -8.96 12.64
N ILE A 42 -6.09 -8.20 11.84
CA ILE A 42 -5.47 -7.37 10.80
C ILE A 42 -5.91 -5.91 10.95
N THR A 43 -4.98 -5.00 10.77
CA THR A 43 -5.24 -3.58 10.65
C THR A 43 -4.77 -3.14 9.27
N VAL A 44 -5.70 -2.70 8.43
CA VAL A 44 -5.39 -2.21 7.09
C VAL A 44 -5.46 -0.69 7.12
N ILE A 45 -4.35 -0.04 6.79
CA ILE A 45 -4.26 1.42 6.75
C ILE A 45 -4.54 1.88 5.33
N ASN A 46 -5.68 2.56 5.15
CA ASN A 46 -6.08 3.19 3.91
C ASN A 46 -5.88 4.71 4.07
N PRO A 47 -4.81 5.29 3.50
CA PRO A 47 -4.53 6.71 3.72
C PRO A 47 -5.59 7.65 3.16
N VAL A 48 -6.41 7.21 2.20
CA VAL A 48 -7.51 8.02 1.66
C VAL A 48 -8.51 8.40 2.74
N LEU A 49 -8.68 7.56 3.75
CA LEU A 49 -9.64 7.80 4.84
C LEU A 49 -9.17 8.87 5.84
N PHE A 50 -7.90 9.25 5.78
CA PHE A 50 -7.33 10.23 6.71
C PHE A 50 -7.45 11.67 6.22
N TYR A 51 -7.84 11.89 4.97
CA TYR A 51 -7.96 13.22 4.40
C TYR A 51 -9.41 13.67 4.35
N ASN A 52 -9.61 14.94 4.68
CA ASN A 52 -10.86 15.61 4.39
C ASN A 52 -10.69 16.38 3.08
N PHE A 53 -11.29 15.89 2.02
CA PHE A 53 -11.17 16.51 0.68
C PHE A 53 -12.03 17.76 0.52
N GLU A 54 -13.01 17.97 1.40
CA GLU A 54 -13.88 19.15 1.38
C GLU A 54 -13.29 20.29 2.19
N GLU A 55 -12.64 19.98 3.29
CA GLU A 55 -12.06 20.97 4.20
C GLU A 55 -10.61 20.60 4.53
N LYS A 56 -9.67 21.44 4.10
CA LYS A 56 -8.25 21.18 4.32
C LYS A 56 -7.88 21.37 5.77
N LYS A 57 -7.52 20.30 6.47
CA LYS A 57 -7.14 20.31 7.88
C LYS A 57 -5.64 20.27 8.12
N HIS A 58 -4.86 19.78 7.17
CA HIS A 58 -3.41 19.77 7.25
C HIS A 58 -2.85 21.16 6.90
N GLN A 59 -1.83 21.58 7.62
CA GLN A 59 -1.21 22.90 7.42
C GLN A 59 -0.18 22.92 6.30
N SER A 60 0.43 21.78 5.98
CA SER A 60 1.49 21.71 4.98
C SER A 60 1.60 20.31 4.37
N GLU A 61 2.26 20.25 3.21
CA GLU A 61 2.60 18.97 2.58
C GLU A 61 3.57 18.15 3.45
N LYS A 62 4.44 18.81 4.21
CA LYS A 62 5.34 18.13 5.14
C LYS A 62 4.56 17.40 6.23
N GLU A 63 3.52 18.01 6.76
CA GLU A 63 2.66 17.38 7.76
C GLU A 63 1.98 16.12 7.20
N ILE A 64 1.48 16.19 5.97
CA ILE A 64 0.86 15.04 5.29
C ILE A 64 1.90 13.92 5.10
N ARG A 65 3.07 14.26 4.59
CA ARG A 65 4.15 13.29 4.38
C ARG A 65 4.56 12.62 5.69
N ASP A 66 4.79 13.39 6.74
CA ASP A 66 5.24 12.85 8.01
C ASP A 66 4.18 11.94 8.63
N TYR A 67 2.90 12.28 8.50
CA TYR A 67 1.79 11.46 8.96
C TYR A 67 1.72 10.12 8.19
N ASP A 68 1.77 10.18 6.86
CA ASP A 68 1.71 8.98 6.04
C ASP A 68 2.90 8.06 6.28
N LEU A 69 4.11 8.61 6.36
CA LEU A 69 5.32 7.83 6.60
C LEU A 69 5.31 7.19 7.99
N ALA A 70 4.78 7.88 8.99
CA ALA A 70 4.65 7.31 10.34
C ALA A 70 3.77 6.06 10.33
N HIS A 71 2.69 6.06 9.56
CA HIS A 71 1.83 4.88 9.42
C HIS A 71 2.46 3.79 8.57
N ALA A 72 3.06 4.16 7.44
CA ALA A 72 3.67 3.20 6.53
C ALA A 72 4.85 2.47 7.17
N THR A 73 5.75 3.21 7.82
CA THR A 73 6.98 2.66 8.39
C THR A 73 6.79 1.87 9.68
N THR A 74 5.57 1.80 10.20
CA THR A 74 5.21 0.94 11.33
C THR A 74 4.36 -0.25 10.91
N SER A 75 4.12 -0.42 9.61
CA SER A 75 3.39 -1.58 9.10
C SER A 75 4.29 -2.81 8.96
N ASN A 76 3.68 -3.99 8.91
CA ASN A 76 4.37 -5.24 8.66
C ASN A 76 4.55 -5.51 7.17
N ILE A 77 3.62 -5.05 6.35
CA ILE A 77 3.61 -5.24 4.89
C ILE A 77 3.07 -3.96 4.27
N VAL A 78 3.63 -3.57 3.13
CA VAL A 78 3.09 -2.53 2.27
C VAL A 78 2.59 -3.18 0.99
N ILE A 79 1.37 -2.87 0.59
CA ILE A 79 0.83 -3.25 -0.72
C ILE A 79 0.80 -1.99 -1.58
N VAL A 80 1.39 -2.06 -2.77
CA VAL A 80 1.44 -0.91 -3.68
C VAL A 80 0.72 -1.22 -4.99
N ASN A 81 -0.10 -0.26 -5.42
CA ASN A 81 -0.73 -0.28 -6.75
C ASN A 81 0.26 0.28 -7.76
N LEU A 82 0.65 -0.52 -8.75
CA LEU A 82 1.60 -0.09 -9.78
C LEU A 82 0.99 0.93 -10.75
N ASN A 83 -0.35 0.99 -10.86
CA ASN A 83 -0.99 2.00 -11.72
C ASN A 83 -0.68 3.40 -11.22
N GLY A 84 -0.03 4.19 -12.06
CA GLY A 84 0.35 5.57 -11.74
C GLY A 84 1.57 5.72 -10.84
N LEU A 85 2.20 4.63 -10.41
CA LEU A 85 3.38 4.71 -9.54
C LEU A 85 4.51 5.53 -10.18
N GLY A 86 4.71 5.39 -11.49
CA GLY A 86 5.77 6.11 -12.21
C GLY A 86 5.68 7.63 -12.08
N THR A 87 4.49 8.17 -11.84
CA THR A 87 4.25 9.62 -11.70
C THR A 87 3.82 10.01 -10.29
N SER A 88 4.00 9.14 -9.31
CA SER A 88 3.60 9.37 -7.92
C SER A 88 4.82 9.45 -7.02
N ASP A 89 5.36 10.64 -6.86
CA ASP A 89 6.56 10.84 -6.03
C ASP A 89 6.32 10.46 -4.57
N GLY A 90 5.17 10.81 -4.01
CA GLY A 90 4.82 10.47 -2.63
C GLY A 90 4.81 8.97 -2.38
N THR A 91 4.22 8.20 -3.31
CA THR A 91 4.19 6.74 -3.21
C THR A 91 5.59 6.14 -3.30
N LYS A 92 6.44 6.70 -4.16
CA LYS A 92 7.85 6.26 -4.28
C LYS A 92 8.60 6.48 -2.97
N PHE A 93 8.42 7.62 -2.32
CA PHE A 93 9.01 7.88 -1.01
C PHE A 93 8.52 6.88 0.05
N GLU A 94 7.23 6.60 0.08
CA GLU A 94 6.65 5.66 1.02
C GLU A 94 7.26 4.27 0.90
N ILE A 95 7.31 3.72 -0.33
CA ILE A 95 7.86 2.37 -0.52
C ILE A 95 9.37 2.32 -0.29
N HIS A 96 10.09 3.40 -0.62
CA HIS A 96 11.52 3.46 -0.38
C HIS A 96 11.84 3.47 1.13
N ASP A 97 11.17 4.32 1.90
CA ASP A 97 11.37 4.36 3.34
C ASP A 97 11.02 3.03 4.00
N CYS A 98 9.92 2.41 3.57
CA CYS A 98 9.51 1.14 4.13
C CYS A 98 10.46 0.00 3.78
N ASN A 99 10.82 -0.15 2.51
CA ASN A 99 11.63 -1.29 2.09
C ASN A 99 13.11 -1.09 2.36
N TYR A 100 13.69 0.01 1.88
CA TYR A 100 15.14 0.22 1.99
C TYR A 100 15.56 0.48 3.43
N HIS A 101 14.86 1.36 4.13
CA HIS A 101 15.25 1.77 5.48
C HIS A 101 14.72 0.85 6.58
N LYS A 102 13.54 0.27 6.42
CA LYS A 102 12.88 -0.53 7.46
C LYS A 102 12.78 -2.02 7.15
N HIS A 103 13.20 -2.44 5.96
CA HIS A 103 13.13 -3.84 5.51
C HIS A 103 11.72 -4.42 5.53
N ILE A 104 10.72 -3.58 5.31
CA ILE A 104 9.33 -4.00 5.21
C ILE A 104 9.09 -4.55 3.80
N PRO A 105 8.49 -5.75 3.65
CA PRO A 105 8.13 -6.25 2.33
C PRO A 105 7.14 -5.33 1.63
N VAL A 106 7.39 -5.07 0.35
CA VAL A 106 6.50 -4.30 -0.52
C VAL A 106 5.98 -5.23 -1.60
N ILE A 107 4.68 -5.51 -1.55
CA ILE A 107 4.00 -6.42 -2.48
C ILE A 107 3.20 -5.57 -3.46
N ALA A 108 3.52 -5.68 -4.74
CA ALA A 108 2.90 -4.88 -5.79
C ALA A 108 1.87 -5.67 -6.57
N PHE A 109 0.86 -4.99 -7.07
CA PHE A 109 -0.05 -5.55 -8.07
C PHE A 109 -0.21 -4.60 -9.26
N GLY A 110 -0.62 -5.14 -10.40
CA GLY A 110 -0.74 -4.42 -11.66
C GLY A 110 0.03 -5.08 -12.79
N GLY A 111 0.82 -6.11 -12.47
CA GLY A 111 1.49 -6.96 -13.44
C GLY A 111 2.92 -6.56 -13.80
N LYS A 112 3.62 -7.51 -14.37
CA LYS A 112 5.04 -7.37 -14.72
C LYS A 112 5.31 -6.23 -15.69
N ARG A 113 4.41 -5.97 -16.61
CA ARG A 113 4.61 -4.91 -17.62
C ARG A 113 4.75 -3.55 -16.97
N LEU A 114 3.86 -3.21 -16.04
CA LEU A 114 3.95 -1.95 -15.30
C LEU A 114 5.21 -1.88 -14.44
N TYR A 115 5.57 -3.00 -13.83
CA TYR A 115 6.80 -3.10 -13.06
C TYR A 115 8.05 -2.84 -13.91
N GLU A 116 8.14 -3.44 -15.08
CA GLU A 116 9.30 -3.32 -15.97
C GLU A 116 9.50 -1.89 -16.48
N ASP A 117 8.44 -1.10 -16.59
CA ASP A 117 8.51 0.29 -17.02
C ASP A 117 8.98 1.26 -15.94
N LEU A 118 9.15 0.79 -14.70
CA LEU A 118 9.58 1.64 -13.59
C LEU A 118 11.08 1.91 -13.65
N HIS A 119 11.48 3.03 -13.07
CA HIS A 119 12.90 3.34 -12.85
C HIS A 119 13.55 2.21 -12.02
N PRO A 120 14.80 1.81 -12.34
CA PRO A 120 15.48 0.70 -11.64
C PRO A 120 15.52 0.85 -10.12
N TRP A 121 15.68 2.06 -9.61
CA TRP A 121 15.72 2.28 -8.15
C TRP A 121 14.37 2.04 -7.50
N VAL A 122 13.29 2.35 -8.19
CA VAL A 122 11.93 2.07 -7.72
C VAL A 122 11.66 0.57 -7.73
N LYS A 123 12.12 -0.13 -8.77
CA LYS A 123 12.00 -1.60 -8.83
C LYS A 123 12.67 -2.27 -7.64
N ASP A 124 13.82 -1.75 -7.20
CA ASP A 124 14.57 -2.32 -6.09
C ASP A 124 13.84 -2.21 -4.74
N ASP A 125 12.82 -1.36 -4.65
CA ASP A 125 11.99 -1.23 -3.46
C ASP A 125 10.76 -2.14 -3.45
N ILE A 126 10.60 -2.99 -4.47
CA ILE A 126 9.46 -3.90 -4.62
C ILE A 126 9.95 -5.33 -4.40
N THR A 127 9.36 -5.99 -3.41
CA THR A 127 9.74 -7.35 -3.03
C THR A 127 9.13 -8.39 -3.96
N ARG A 128 7.88 -8.17 -4.38
CA ARG A 128 7.14 -9.14 -5.21
C ARG A 128 6.09 -8.43 -6.04
N VAL A 129 5.87 -8.93 -7.26
CA VAL A 129 4.89 -8.40 -8.20
C VAL A 129 3.83 -9.45 -8.52
N GLU A 130 2.57 -9.08 -8.35
CA GLU A 130 1.41 -9.89 -8.70
C GLU A 130 0.58 -9.22 -9.79
N GLU A 131 -0.24 -10.00 -10.48
CA GLU A 131 -1.08 -9.46 -11.55
C GLU A 131 -2.25 -8.62 -11.02
N ASN A 132 -2.88 -9.08 -9.93
CA ASN A 132 -4.10 -8.46 -9.42
C ASN A 132 -4.17 -8.55 -7.90
N THR A 133 -5.20 -7.92 -7.33
CA THR A 133 -5.38 -7.87 -5.87
C THR A 133 -5.67 -9.22 -5.25
N GLN A 134 -6.39 -10.12 -5.95
CA GLN A 134 -6.66 -11.44 -5.42
C GLN A 134 -5.37 -12.26 -5.25
N ASP A 135 -4.45 -12.14 -6.20
CA ASP A 135 -3.15 -12.82 -6.11
C ASP A 135 -2.33 -12.29 -4.93
N VAL A 136 -2.39 -10.98 -4.66
CA VAL A 136 -1.76 -10.39 -3.47
C VAL A 136 -2.34 -10.98 -2.20
N VAL A 137 -3.66 -11.05 -2.09
CA VAL A 137 -4.33 -11.63 -0.91
C VAL A 137 -3.92 -13.08 -0.71
N ASN A 138 -3.91 -13.86 -1.78
CA ASN A 138 -3.50 -15.27 -1.73
C ASN A 138 -2.05 -15.42 -1.24
N TYR A 139 -1.15 -14.58 -1.76
CA TYR A 139 0.25 -14.60 -1.35
C TYR A 139 0.41 -14.25 0.14
N ILE A 140 -0.24 -13.19 0.60
CA ILE A 140 -0.15 -12.77 2.01
C ILE A 140 -0.74 -13.85 2.93
N ARG A 141 -1.88 -14.43 2.55
CA ARG A 141 -2.48 -15.53 3.31
C ARG A 141 -1.50 -16.71 3.44
N ASP A 142 -0.88 -17.10 2.33
CA ASP A 142 -0.07 -18.32 2.27
C ASP A 142 1.29 -18.16 2.96
N PHE A 143 1.86 -16.96 2.98
CA PHE A 143 3.21 -16.73 3.48
C PHE A 143 3.27 -15.91 4.78
N TYR A 144 2.28 -15.09 5.05
CA TYR A 144 2.30 -14.19 6.22
C TYR A 144 1.21 -14.48 7.26
N MET A 145 0.19 -15.24 6.88
CA MET A 145 -0.89 -15.64 7.80
C MET A 145 -0.80 -17.12 8.16
N ILE A 146 0.37 -17.54 8.57
CA ILE A 146 0.67 -18.93 8.92
C ILE A 146 0.88 -19.15 10.41
#